data_acfd683a10cd1f3ee847c9e03e2cf5f8
#
_entry.id   acfd683a10cd1f3ee847c9e03e2cf5f8
#
_cell.length_a   1.000
_cell.length_b   1.000
_cell.length_c   1.000
_cell.angle_alpha   90.00
_cell.angle_beta   90.00
_cell.angle_gamma   90.00
#
_symmetry.space_group_name_H-M   'P 1'
#
loop_
_entity.id
_entity.type
_entity.pdbx_description
1 polymer ?
#
loop_
_entity_poly.entity_id
_entity_poly.type
_entity_poly.pdbx_seq_one_letter_code
_entity_poly.pdbx_strand_id
1 'polypeptide(L)'
;MPGAEEMALFDRIGGLIRGEDTRFDLIVFDTAPTGHTLRLIRMPELMEAWIRALSRSRQAMLGIEQDDRTDPVLISLTDRLEGLREFRARLLSPRISAFVLVLVAERLPIEETARAIEQLTDAGVTVGGLVVNRILPATSPDPFLQSRHAQEVIYLDEIDRRFAKHSRVRVPQLASDVHGVKTLEALSGILVPQHQPLTALRPQDLKSPRPQDPQGSSP
;
A
#
# COMPACT_ATOMS: atom_id res chain seq x y z
N MET A 1 -14.83 16.55 -14.80
CA MET A 1 -13.42 16.93 -14.80
C MET A 1 -12.61 15.70 -14.44
N PRO A 2 -11.72 15.20 -15.29
CA PRO A 2 -10.82 14.13 -14.91
C PRO A 2 -9.94 14.63 -13.76
N GLY A 3 -9.89 13.90 -12.66
CA GLY A 3 -9.10 14.26 -11.48
C GLY A 3 -9.89 14.64 -10.21
N ALA A 4 -11.16 15.00 -10.31
CA ALA A 4 -11.95 15.35 -9.11
C ALA A 4 -12.31 14.11 -8.28
N GLU A 5 -12.66 13.01 -8.94
CA GLU A 5 -12.94 11.73 -8.28
C GLU A 5 -11.66 11.12 -7.68
N GLU A 6 -10.55 11.21 -8.42
CA GLU A 6 -9.23 10.78 -7.95
C GLU A 6 -8.79 11.59 -6.71
N MET A 7 -9.06 12.90 -6.72
CA MET A 7 -8.72 13.77 -5.59
C MET A 7 -9.58 13.47 -4.36
N ALA A 8 -10.88 13.24 -4.53
CA ALA A 8 -11.77 12.86 -3.43
C ALA A 8 -11.40 11.50 -2.83
N LEU A 9 -11.03 10.54 -3.68
CA LEU A 9 -10.52 9.25 -3.24
C LEU A 9 -9.21 9.42 -2.45
N PHE A 10 -8.32 10.27 -2.95
CA PHE A 10 -7.04 10.56 -2.29
C PHE A 10 -7.25 11.19 -0.91
N ASP A 11 -8.13 12.19 -0.79
CA ASP A 11 -8.45 12.83 0.49
C ASP A 11 -9.02 11.81 1.49
N ARG A 12 -9.89 10.92 1.03
CA ARG A 12 -10.48 9.87 1.89
C ARG A 12 -9.44 8.82 2.33
N ILE A 13 -8.62 8.34 1.41
CA ILE A 13 -7.51 7.42 1.73
C ILE A 13 -6.51 8.13 2.66
N GLY A 14 -6.21 9.39 2.40
CA GLY A 14 -5.33 10.21 3.23
C GLY A 14 -5.83 10.33 4.67
N GLY A 15 -7.11 10.61 4.88
CA GLY A 15 -7.75 10.64 6.20
C GLY A 15 -7.64 9.31 6.95
N LEU A 16 -7.93 8.21 6.26
CA LEU A 16 -7.79 6.86 6.84
C LEU A 16 -6.34 6.56 7.23
N ILE A 17 -5.37 6.88 6.39
CA ILE A 17 -3.94 6.64 6.66
C ILE A 17 -3.44 7.54 7.79
N ARG A 18 -3.94 8.78 7.92
CA ARG A 18 -3.62 9.67 9.05
C ARG A 18 -4.21 9.19 10.38
N GLY A 19 -5.09 8.18 10.35
CA GLY A 19 -5.71 7.65 11.55
C GLY A 19 -6.85 8.53 12.08
N GLU A 20 -7.48 9.30 11.20
CA GLU A 20 -8.67 10.10 11.53
C GLU A 20 -9.87 9.23 11.91
N ASP A 21 -9.91 8.00 11.41
CA ASP A 21 -10.90 7.00 11.77
C ASP A 21 -10.29 5.98 12.74
N THR A 22 -10.60 6.12 14.01
CA THR A 22 -10.09 5.27 15.10
C THR A 22 -10.90 3.99 15.32
N ARG A 23 -11.88 3.72 14.47
CA ARG A 23 -12.73 2.50 14.57
C ARG A 23 -12.02 1.23 14.12
N PHE A 24 -10.91 1.37 13.39
CA PHE A 24 -10.19 0.25 12.80
C PHE A 24 -8.72 0.23 13.24
N ASP A 25 -8.25 -0.93 13.68
CA ASP A 25 -6.84 -1.15 14.00
C ASP A 25 -6.00 -1.46 12.74
N LEU A 26 -6.65 -1.98 11.69
CA LEU A 26 -6.04 -2.32 10.42
C LEU A 26 -6.96 -1.95 9.28
N ILE A 27 -6.39 -1.35 8.23
CA ILE A 27 -7.09 -1.02 6.99
C ILE A 27 -6.37 -1.70 5.84
N VAL A 28 -7.11 -2.44 5.04
CA VAL A 28 -6.60 -3.10 3.83
C VAL A 28 -7.19 -2.41 2.61
N PHE A 29 -6.32 -1.87 1.76
CA PHE A 29 -6.72 -1.30 0.48
C PHE A 29 -6.54 -2.36 -0.61
N ASP A 30 -7.64 -2.77 -1.22
CA ASP A 30 -7.60 -3.59 -2.43
C ASP A 30 -7.34 -2.68 -3.63
N THR A 31 -6.12 -2.77 -4.15
CA THR A 31 -5.67 -1.94 -5.27
C THR A 31 -5.23 -2.81 -6.44
N ALA A 32 -5.57 -2.44 -7.65
CA ALA A 32 -4.93 -3.04 -8.80
C ALA A 32 -3.43 -2.67 -8.82
N PRO A 33 -2.50 -3.60 -9.07
CA PRO A 33 -1.06 -3.33 -9.13
C PRO A 33 -0.70 -2.60 -10.42
N THR A 34 -1.39 -1.51 -10.69
CA THR A 34 -1.23 -0.73 -11.91
C THR A 34 -0.42 0.53 -11.64
N GLY A 35 0.06 1.15 -12.71
CA GLY A 35 0.70 2.46 -12.66
C GLY A 35 -0.10 3.53 -11.89
N HIS A 36 -1.41 3.32 -11.67
CA HIS A 36 -2.24 4.20 -10.85
C HIS A 36 -1.84 4.19 -9.37
N THR A 37 -1.62 3.02 -8.77
CA THR A 37 -1.20 2.93 -7.35
C THR A 37 0.17 3.57 -7.15
N LEU A 38 1.12 3.31 -8.05
CA LEU A 38 2.44 3.95 -8.03
C LEU A 38 2.37 5.44 -8.26
N ARG A 39 1.46 5.92 -9.11
CA ARG A 39 1.19 7.33 -9.33
C ARG A 39 0.66 8.00 -8.07
N LEU A 40 -0.25 7.34 -7.32
CA LEU A 40 -0.74 7.83 -6.03
C LEU A 40 0.41 8.00 -5.02
N ILE A 41 1.36 7.06 -4.98
CA ILE A 41 2.53 7.12 -4.10
C ILE A 41 3.45 8.31 -4.45
N ARG A 42 3.59 8.64 -5.74
CA ARG A 42 4.40 9.77 -6.21
C ARG A 42 3.64 11.09 -6.26
N MET A 43 2.32 11.06 -6.12
CA MET A 43 1.47 12.25 -6.20
C MET A 43 1.88 13.34 -5.19
N PRO A 44 2.24 13.04 -3.93
CA PRO A 44 2.70 14.04 -2.97
C PRO A 44 3.90 14.86 -3.48
N GLU A 45 4.89 14.24 -4.11
CA GLU A 45 6.07 14.93 -4.66
C GLU A 45 5.71 15.90 -5.80
N LEU A 46 4.83 15.43 -6.70
CA LEU A 46 4.35 16.25 -7.82
C LEU A 46 3.52 17.44 -7.33
N MET A 47 2.63 17.19 -6.37
CA MET A 47 1.80 18.23 -5.77
C MET A 47 2.62 19.24 -4.98
N GLU A 48 3.66 18.82 -4.27
CA GLU A 48 4.57 19.71 -3.55
C GLU A 48 5.27 20.67 -4.49
N ALA A 49 5.81 20.19 -5.60
CA ALA A 49 6.45 21.02 -6.61
C ALA A 49 5.48 22.05 -7.20
N TRP A 50 4.25 21.63 -7.48
CA TRP A 50 3.20 22.49 -8.03
C TRP A 50 2.74 23.56 -7.02
N ILE A 51 2.47 23.17 -5.76
CA ILE A 51 2.07 24.10 -4.70
C ILE A 51 3.15 25.14 -4.47
N ARG A 52 4.42 24.76 -4.41
CA ARG A 52 5.54 25.69 -4.26
C ARG A 52 5.65 26.67 -5.45
N ALA A 53 5.39 26.20 -6.67
CA ALA A 53 5.39 27.06 -7.84
C ALA A 53 4.24 28.08 -7.80
N LEU A 54 3.05 27.62 -7.40
CA LEU A 54 1.86 28.45 -7.27
C LEU A 54 2.03 29.51 -6.17
N SER A 55 2.58 29.13 -5.01
CA SER A 55 2.87 30.05 -3.91
C SER A 55 3.83 31.16 -4.36
N ARG A 56 4.93 30.81 -5.04
CA ARG A 56 5.88 31.80 -5.59
C ARG A 56 5.25 32.73 -6.62
N SER A 57 4.43 32.19 -7.53
CA SER A 57 3.73 33.00 -8.53
C SER A 57 2.77 33.99 -7.88
N ARG A 58 2.06 33.58 -6.84
CA ARG A 58 1.12 34.43 -6.12
C ARG A 58 1.83 35.54 -5.33
N GLN A 59 2.92 35.23 -4.64
CA GLN A 59 3.76 36.23 -3.97
C GLN A 59 4.29 37.28 -4.96
N ALA A 60 4.76 36.86 -6.13
CA ALA A 60 5.23 37.77 -7.17
C ALA A 60 4.12 38.65 -7.71
N MET A 61 2.87 38.16 -7.82
CA MET A 61 1.74 38.94 -8.31
C MET A 61 1.25 39.99 -7.29
N LEU A 62 1.31 39.65 -5.99
CA LEU A 62 0.83 40.55 -4.94
C LEU A 62 1.79 41.68 -4.61
N GLY A 63 3.05 41.62 -5.08
CA GLY A 63 4.04 42.71 -4.92
C GLY A 63 4.37 43.07 -3.48
N ILE A 64 4.03 42.21 -2.53
CA ILE A 64 4.10 42.46 -1.09
C ILE A 64 4.91 41.34 -0.48
N GLU A 65 5.91 41.65 0.33
CA GLU A 65 6.44 40.79 1.38
C GLU A 65 5.34 40.58 2.47
N GLN A 66 4.18 40.13 2.03
CA GLN A 66 3.12 39.77 2.98
C GLN A 66 3.47 38.43 3.58
N ASP A 67 3.46 38.41 4.89
CA ASP A 67 3.63 37.17 5.67
C ASP A 67 2.68 36.11 5.11
N ASP A 68 3.22 34.97 4.63
CA ASP A 68 2.48 33.83 4.07
C ASP A 68 1.32 33.36 4.98
N ARG A 69 1.36 33.77 6.22
CA ARG A 69 0.40 33.44 7.28
C ARG A 69 -0.93 34.18 7.19
N THR A 70 -1.06 35.18 6.35
CA THR A 70 -2.28 36.00 6.24
C THR A 70 -3.09 35.77 4.97
N ASP A 71 -2.52 35.10 3.95
CA ASP A 71 -3.25 34.76 2.73
C ASP A 71 -4.01 33.43 2.89
N PRO A 72 -5.35 33.42 2.88
CA PRO A 72 -6.14 32.18 3.05
C PRO A 72 -5.84 31.09 2.02
N VAL A 73 -5.42 31.49 0.81
CA VAL A 73 -5.05 30.54 -0.25
C VAL A 73 -3.73 29.88 0.07
N LEU A 74 -2.73 30.64 0.50
CA LEU A 74 -1.43 30.11 0.89
C LEU A 74 -1.54 29.21 2.13
N ILE A 75 -2.35 29.60 3.11
CA ILE A 75 -2.66 28.75 4.27
C ILE A 75 -3.24 27.42 3.82
N SER A 76 -4.31 27.45 3.01
CA SER A 76 -4.96 26.23 2.53
C SER A 76 -4.01 25.33 1.70
N LEU A 77 -3.12 25.93 0.92
CA LEU A 77 -2.11 25.20 0.15
C LEU A 77 -1.04 24.56 1.06
N THR A 78 -0.63 25.26 2.10
CA THR A 78 0.35 24.79 3.07
C THR A 78 -0.21 23.63 3.88
N ASP A 79 -1.44 23.75 4.40
CA ASP A 79 -2.14 22.69 5.14
C ASP A 79 -2.28 21.42 4.27
N ARG A 80 -2.60 21.61 3.00
CA ARG A 80 -2.69 20.51 2.04
C ARG A 80 -1.35 19.84 1.79
N LEU A 81 -0.29 20.62 1.70
CA LEU A 81 1.07 20.12 1.55
C LEU A 81 1.52 19.31 2.78
N GLU A 82 1.22 19.80 3.97
CA GLU A 82 1.51 19.07 5.21
C GLU A 82 0.76 17.75 5.29
N GLY A 83 -0.53 17.74 4.96
CA GLY A 83 -1.32 16.52 4.88
C GLY A 83 -0.75 15.49 3.87
N LEU A 84 -0.24 15.97 2.73
CA LEU A 84 0.41 15.12 1.73
C LEU A 84 1.75 14.56 2.23
N ARG A 85 2.53 15.34 2.94
CA ARG A 85 3.80 14.90 3.54
C ARG A 85 3.57 13.84 4.61
N GLU A 86 2.59 14.06 5.46
CA GLU A 86 2.22 13.10 6.50
C GLU A 86 1.72 11.78 5.89
N PHE A 87 0.84 11.86 4.89
CA PHE A 87 0.39 10.70 4.12
C PHE A 87 1.58 9.90 3.58
N ARG A 88 2.51 10.57 2.90
CA ARG A 88 3.70 9.93 2.34
C ARG A 88 4.57 9.31 3.42
N ALA A 89 4.83 10.02 4.51
CA ALA A 89 5.64 9.52 5.61
C ALA A 89 5.07 8.23 6.22
N ARG A 90 3.75 8.15 6.39
CA ARG A 90 3.07 6.94 6.87
C ARG A 90 3.11 5.80 5.85
N LEU A 91 2.90 6.12 4.57
CA LEU A 91 2.93 5.12 3.49
C LEU A 91 4.32 4.49 3.32
N LEU A 92 5.38 5.28 3.49
CA LEU A 92 6.77 4.82 3.40
C LEU A 92 7.27 4.18 4.71
N SER A 93 6.53 4.30 5.79
CA SER A 93 6.93 3.73 7.07
C SER A 93 6.69 2.21 7.10
N PRO A 94 7.73 1.36 7.19
CA PRO A 94 7.58 -0.09 7.23
C PRO A 94 6.89 -0.59 8.51
N ARG A 95 6.71 0.28 9.50
CA ARG A 95 5.99 -0.02 10.74
C ARG A 95 4.48 0.19 10.60
N ILE A 96 4.05 0.99 9.64
CA ILE A 96 2.64 1.41 9.48
C ILE A 96 2.05 0.79 8.23
N SER A 97 2.82 0.72 7.14
CA SER A 97 2.31 0.32 5.83
C SER A 97 3.20 -0.74 5.19
N ALA A 98 2.57 -1.70 4.52
CA ALA A 98 3.26 -2.67 3.70
C ALA A 98 2.41 -3.03 2.49
N PHE A 99 3.06 -3.30 1.35
CA PHE A 99 2.41 -3.83 0.18
C PHE A 99 2.55 -5.35 0.14
N VAL A 100 1.43 -6.03 -0.09
CA VAL A 100 1.40 -7.46 -0.37
C VAL A 100 1.01 -7.64 -1.82
N LEU A 101 1.86 -8.27 -2.60
CA LEU A 101 1.60 -8.53 -4.01
C LEU A 101 1.00 -9.92 -4.18
N VAL A 102 -0.05 -10.01 -4.98
CA VAL A 102 -0.73 -11.28 -5.28
C VAL A 102 -0.47 -11.63 -6.74
N LEU A 103 0.04 -12.83 -6.98
CA LEU A 103 0.32 -13.32 -8.32
C LEU A 103 -0.16 -14.76 -8.48
N VAL A 104 -0.30 -15.20 -9.71
CA VAL A 104 -0.45 -16.62 -10.07
C VAL A 104 0.86 -17.14 -10.67
N ALA A 105 1.09 -18.44 -10.61
CA ALA A 105 2.30 -19.07 -11.11
C ALA A 105 2.26 -19.19 -12.65
N GLU A 106 2.39 -18.05 -13.32
CA GLU A 106 2.42 -17.92 -14.77
C GLU A 106 3.48 -16.87 -15.17
N ARG A 107 3.97 -16.97 -16.39
CA ARG A 107 5.09 -16.15 -16.89
C ARG A 107 4.81 -14.65 -16.78
N LEU A 108 3.67 -14.18 -17.29
CA LEU A 108 3.35 -12.74 -17.33
C LEU A 108 3.18 -12.15 -15.92
N PRO A 109 2.38 -12.76 -15.01
CA PRO A 109 2.27 -12.30 -13.62
C PRO A 109 3.63 -12.26 -12.88
N ILE A 110 4.54 -13.20 -13.15
CA ILE A 110 5.89 -13.18 -12.55
C ILE A 110 6.66 -11.94 -13.00
N GLU A 111 6.65 -11.64 -14.30
CA GLU A 111 7.31 -10.45 -14.85
C GLU A 111 6.69 -9.14 -14.34
N GLU A 112 5.37 -9.09 -14.27
CA GLU A 112 4.65 -7.92 -13.73
C GLU A 112 4.96 -7.70 -12.25
N THR A 113 4.98 -8.78 -11.46
CA THR A 113 5.34 -8.72 -10.03
C THR A 113 6.78 -8.23 -9.84
N ALA A 114 7.72 -8.70 -10.66
CA ALA A 114 9.10 -8.24 -10.58
C ALA A 114 9.23 -6.74 -10.85
N ARG A 115 8.56 -6.24 -11.89
CA ARG A 115 8.53 -4.80 -12.19
C ARG A 115 7.84 -3.99 -11.08
N ALA A 116 6.76 -4.52 -10.52
CA ALA A 116 6.06 -3.86 -9.41
C ALA A 116 6.96 -3.77 -8.16
N ILE A 117 7.71 -4.82 -7.82
CA ILE A 117 8.67 -4.80 -6.72
C ILE A 117 9.75 -3.74 -6.95
N GLU A 118 10.34 -3.70 -8.16
CA GLU A 118 11.32 -2.68 -8.54
C GLU A 118 10.77 -1.26 -8.33
N GLN A 119 9.62 -0.99 -8.92
CA GLN A 119 8.99 0.32 -8.86
C GLN A 119 8.59 0.74 -7.42
N LEU A 120 8.09 -0.20 -6.61
CA LEU A 120 7.77 0.05 -5.19
C LEU A 120 9.04 0.34 -4.40
N THR A 121 10.10 -0.44 -4.63
CA THR A 121 11.42 -0.25 -3.99
C THR A 121 12.02 1.10 -4.34
N ASP A 122 11.99 1.49 -5.61
CA ASP A 122 12.46 2.80 -6.10
C ASP A 122 11.66 3.96 -5.48
N ALA A 123 10.38 3.73 -5.20
CA ALA A 123 9.53 4.70 -4.49
C ALA A 123 9.74 4.68 -2.97
N GLY A 124 10.60 3.82 -2.44
CA GLY A 124 10.86 3.66 -1.00
C GLY A 124 9.76 2.91 -0.24
N VAL A 125 8.90 2.18 -0.94
CA VAL A 125 7.78 1.46 -0.35
C VAL A 125 8.18 0.05 0.05
N THR A 126 7.75 -0.38 1.22
CA THR A 126 8.03 -1.72 1.72
C THR A 126 7.10 -2.76 1.10
N VAL A 127 7.70 -3.77 0.45
CA VAL A 127 6.99 -4.99 0.04
C VAL A 127 7.03 -5.98 1.20
N GLY A 128 5.89 -6.18 1.85
CA GLY A 128 5.75 -7.04 3.03
C GLY A 128 5.75 -8.53 2.71
N GLY A 129 5.36 -8.90 1.49
CA GLY A 129 5.34 -10.29 1.05
C GLY A 129 4.59 -10.52 -0.25
N LEU A 130 4.58 -11.77 -0.67
CA LEU A 130 3.90 -12.24 -1.86
C LEU A 130 2.89 -13.32 -1.53
N VAL A 131 1.77 -13.33 -2.22
CA VAL A 131 0.78 -14.42 -2.19
C VAL A 131 0.74 -15.05 -3.58
N VAL A 132 1.20 -16.29 -3.67
CA VAL A 132 1.09 -17.09 -4.89
C VAL A 132 -0.26 -17.81 -4.84
N ASN A 133 -1.21 -17.30 -5.61
CA ASN A 133 -2.60 -17.72 -5.56
C ASN A 133 -2.93 -18.77 -6.62
N ARG A 134 -4.02 -19.51 -6.42
CA ARG A 134 -4.59 -20.49 -7.35
C ARG A 134 -3.65 -21.61 -7.75
N ILE A 135 -2.86 -22.15 -6.82
CA ILE A 135 -1.96 -23.26 -7.08
C ILE A 135 -2.78 -24.53 -7.31
N LEU A 136 -2.52 -25.19 -8.42
CA LEU A 136 -3.24 -26.41 -8.80
C LEU A 136 -2.92 -27.57 -7.84
N PRO A 137 -3.89 -28.49 -7.63
CA PRO A 137 -3.64 -29.69 -6.81
C PRO A 137 -2.58 -30.57 -7.49
N ALA A 138 -1.65 -31.10 -6.69
CA ALA A 138 -0.54 -31.93 -7.17
C ALA A 138 -1.02 -33.25 -7.81
N THR A 139 -2.21 -33.72 -7.43
CA THR A 139 -2.78 -34.97 -7.93
C THR A 139 -4.13 -34.69 -8.59
N SER A 140 -4.24 -35.06 -9.86
CA SER A 140 -5.51 -35.04 -10.59
C SER A 140 -5.54 -36.20 -11.56
N PRO A 141 -6.67 -36.89 -11.76
CA PRO A 141 -6.82 -37.90 -12.80
C PRO A 141 -6.91 -37.30 -14.22
N ASP A 142 -7.16 -36.00 -14.33
CA ASP A 142 -7.32 -35.30 -15.60
C ASP A 142 -5.95 -34.99 -16.25
N PRO A 143 -5.66 -35.50 -17.46
CA PRO A 143 -4.39 -35.26 -18.16
C PRO A 143 -4.12 -33.77 -18.43
N PHE A 144 -5.15 -32.98 -18.66
CA PHE A 144 -5.00 -31.55 -18.86
C PHE A 144 -4.48 -30.87 -17.60
N LEU A 145 -5.09 -31.17 -16.44
CA LEU A 145 -4.65 -30.62 -15.15
C LEU A 145 -3.25 -31.12 -14.76
N GLN A 146 -2.89 -32.37 -15.10
CA GLN A 146 -1.53 -32.89 -14.90
C GLN A 146 -0.50 -32.08 -15.70
N SER A 147 -0.80 -31.81 -16.97
CA SER A 147 0.08 -31.02 -17.84
C SER A 147 0.21 -29.57 -17.34
N ARG A 148 -0.89 -28.96 -16.91
CA ARG A 148 -0.88 -27.60 -16.33
C ARG A 148 -0.11 -27.55 -15.04
N HIS A 149 -0.27 -28.53 -14.15
CA HIS A 149 0.48 -28.61 -12.91
C HIS A 149 1.99 -28.79 -13.15
N ALA A 150 2.38 -29.65 -14.11
CA ALA A 150 3.78 -29.84 -14.48
C ALA A 150 4.43 -28.51 -14.93
N GLN A 151 3.71 -27.69 -15.68
CA GLN A 151 4.17 -26.37 -16.08
C GLN A 151 4.20 -25.38 -14.92
N GLU A 152 3.20 -25.41 -14.05
CA GLU A 152 3.12 -24.57 -12.86
C GLU A 152 4.31 -24.80 -11.91
N VAL A 153 4.75 -26.03 -11.72
CA VAL A 153 5.92 -26.36 -10.89
C VAL A 153 7.16 -25.58 -11.35
N ILE A 154 7.38 -25.46 -12.66
CA ILE A 154 8.50 -24.70 -13.21
C ILE A 154 8.41 -23.22 -12.81
N TYR A 155 7.22 -22.64 -12.86
CA TYR A 155 6.99 -21.26 -12.47
C TYR A 155 7.08 -21.07 -10.94
N LEU A 156 6.66 -22.05 -10.14
CA LEU A 156 6.82 -22.01 -8.69
C LEU A 156 8.31 -22.01 -8.30
N ASP A 157 9.13 -22.80 -8.97
CA ASP A 157 10.59 -22.80 -8.79
C ASP A 157 11.23 -21.47 -9.23
N GLU A 158 10.72 -20.87 -10.29
CA GLU A 158 11.17 -19.53 -10.72
C GLU A 158 10.81 -18.47 -9.69
N ILE A 159 9.57 -18.47 -9.17
CA ILE A 159 9.09 -17.57 -8.11
C ILE A 159 9.99 -17.71 -6.87
N ASP A 160 10.30 -18.93 -6.45
CA ASP A 160 11.13 -19.17 -5.26
C ASP A 160 12.55 -18.65 -5.41
N ARG A 161 13.13 -18.81 -6.60
CA ARG A 161 14.47 -18.27 -6.89
C ARG A 161 14.47 -16.76 -7.05
N ARG A 162 13.53 -16.23 -7.84
CA ARG A 162 13.52 -14.81 -8.21
C ARG A 162 13.14 -13.90 -7.04
N PHE A 163 12.22 -14.37 -6.20
CA PHE A 163 11.72 -13.61 -5.05
C PHE A 163 12.21 -14.17 -3.71
N ALA A 164 13.39 -14.79 -3.67
CA ALA A 164 13.94 -15.43 -2.48
C ALA A 164 14.04 -14.52 -1.25
N LYS A 165 14.17 -13.21 -1.47
CA LYS A 165 14.27 -12.19 -0.41
C LYS A 165 12.92 -11.81 0.22
N HIS A 166 11.81 -12.21 -0.39
CA HIS A 166 10.47 -11.86 0.06
C HIS A 166 9.78 -13.06 0.71
N SER A 167 9.07 -12.83 1.80
CA SER A 167 8.18 -13.82 2.38
C SER A 167 7.09 -14.19 1.38
N ARG A 168 6.75 -15.48 1.29
CA ARG A 168 5.77 -16.00 0.33
C ARG A 168 4.79 -16.92 1.00
N VAL A 169 3.52 -16.77 0.65
CA VAL A 169 2.45 -17.69 1.03
C VAL A 169 1.86 -18.29 -0.24
N ARG A 170 1.65 -19.59 -0.23
CA ARG A 170 1.02 -20.33 -1.33
C ARG A 170 -0.41 -20.64 -0.99
N VAL A 171 -1.34 -20.23 -1.86
CA VAL A 171 -2.78 -20.47 -1.70
C VAL A 171 -3.23 -21.45 -2.80
N PRO A 172 -3.76 -22.61 -2.43
CA PRO A 172 -4.24 -23.58 -3.41
C PRO A 172 -5.47 -23.05 -4.15
N GLN A 173 -5.70 -23.57 -5.34
CA GLN A 173 -6.94 -23.36 -6.06
C GLN A 173 -8.09 -23.97 -5.23
N LEU A 174 -8.99 -23.13 -4.77
CA LEU A 174 -10.15 -23.56 -4.02
C LEU A 174 -11.21 -24.14 -4.97
N ALA A 175 -11.95 -25.12 -4.49
CA ALA A 175 -13.00 -25.78 -5.25
C ALA A 175 -14.25 -24.90 -5.46
N SER A 176 -14.41 -23.89 -4.62
CA SER A 176 -15.55 -22.96 -4.68
C SER A 176 -15.09 -21.54 -4.35
N ASP A 177 -15.91 -20.58 -4.69
CA ASP A 177 -15.69 -19.18 -4.34
C ASP A 177 -15.70 -18.96 -2.83
N VAL A 178 -14.92 -18.00 -2.37
CA VAL A 178 -14.86 -17.61 -0.98
C VAL A 178 -16.05 -16.72 -0.65
N HIS A 179 -17.04 -17.28 0.04
CA HIS A 179 -18.24 -16.58 0.44
C HIS A 179 -18.56 -16.77 1.92
N GLY A 180 -18.77 -15.63 2.62
CA GLY A 180 -19.15 -15.65 4.04
C GLY A 180 -17.99 -15.94 5.00
N VAL A 181 -18.26 -15.79 6.29
CA VAL A 181 -17.24 -15.79 7.35
C VAL A 181 -16.48 -17.13 7.43
N LYS A 182 -17.18 -18.26 7.33
CA LYS A 182 -16.55 -19.60 7.47
C LYS A 182 -15.49 -19.87 6.41
N THR A 183 -15.75 -19.50 5.16
CA THR A 183 -14.78 -19.69 4.07
C THR A 183 -13.64 -18.71 4.16
N LEU A 184 -13.87 -17.49 4.66
CA LEU A 184 -12.83 -16.52 4.97
C LEU A 184 -11.93 -16.99 6.12
N GLU A 185 -12.48 -17.60 7.16
CA GLU A 185 -11.70 -18.20 8.26
C GLU A 185 -10.81 -19.34 7.75
N ALA A 186 -11.32 -20.20 6.87
CA ALA A 186 -10.52 -21.26 6.25
C ALA A 186 -9.36 -20.68 5.41
N LEU A 187 -9.63 -19.66 4.61
CA LEU A 187 -8.62 -18.96 3.82
C LEU A 187 -7.59 -18.27 4.73
N SER A 188 -8.04 -17.65 5.82
CA SER A 188 -7.16 -17.02 6.82
C SER A 188 -6.17 -18.03 7.40
N GLY A 189 -6.60 -19.27 7.68
CA GLY A 189 -5.72 -20.34 8.15
C GLY A 189 -4.62 -20.72 7.14
N ILE A 190 -4.85 -20.53 5.85
CA ILE A 190 -3.84 -20.74 4.79
C ILE A 190 -2.88 -19.55 4.73
N LEU A 191 -3.41 -18.34 4.85
CA LEU A 191 -2.62 -17.10 4.72
C LEU A 191 -1.70 -16.84 5.92
N VAL A 192 -2.04 -17.39 7.10
CA VAL A 192 -1.19 -17.28 8.29
C VAL A 192 -0.22 -18.47 8.30
N PRO A 193 1.07 -18.25 8.00
CA PRO A 193 2.05 -19.33 8.05
C PRO A 193 2.15 -19.89 9.47
N GLN A 194 1.96 -21.18 9.64
CA GLN A 194 2.03 -21.82 10.95
C GLN A 194 3.42 -21.77 11.61
N HIS A 195 4.46 -21.29 10.92
CA HIS A 195 5.85 -21.37 11.40
C HIS A 195 6.78 -20.18 11.10
N GLN A 196 6.29 -19.05 10.59
CA GLN A 196 7.10 -17.84 10.57
C GLN A 196 6.24 -16.66 11.07
N PRO A 197 6.58 -16.06 12.21
CA PRO A 197 5.97 -14.79 12.56
C PRO A 197 6.29 -13.82 11.42
N LEU A 198 5.26 -13.29 10.79
CA LEU A 198 5.39 -12.06 10.03
C LEU A 198 6.08 -11.08 10.97
N THR A 199 7.35 -10.77 10.70
CA THR A 199 8.10 -9.75 11.41
C THR A 199 7.59 -8.38 10.93
N ALA A 200 6.29 -8.19 11.06
CA ALA A 200 5.63 -6.96 10.73
C ALA A 200 4.47 -6.79 11.69
N LEU A 201 4.56 -5.75 12.48
CA LEU A 201 3.44 -5.11 13.16
C LEU A 201 2.79 -5.95 14.27
N ARG A 202 3.45 -6.02 15.43
CA ARG A 202 2.72 -6.34 16.66
C ARG A 202 1.76 -5.17 16.95
N PRO A 203 0.50 -5.43 17.31
CA PRO A 203 -0.47 -4.39 17.66
C PRO A 203 0.01 -3.40 18.73
N GLN A 204 0.96 -3.81 19.56
CA GLN A 204 1.56 -2.96 20.59
C GLN A 204 2.54 -1.90 20.04
N ASP A 205 3.01 -2.05 18.79
CA ASP A 205 3.89 -1.09 18.14
C ASP A 205 3.07 0.01 17.41
N LEU A 206 1.76 -0.13 17.36
CA LEU A 206 0.82 0.79 16.71
C LEU A 206 0.29 1.92 17.62
N LYS A 207 0.68 1.93 18.91
CA LYS A 207 0.29 3.03 19.79
C LYS A 207 1.05 4.28 19.38
N SER A 208 0.37 5.16 18.65
CA SER A 208 0.81 6.54 18.45
C SER A 208 1.17 7.18 19.79
N PRO A 209 2.28 7.91 19.91
CA PRO A 209 2.52 8.72 21.08
C PRO A 209 1.36 9.72 21.19
N ARG A 210 0.65 9.70 22.31
CA ARG A 210 -0.35 10.75 22.60
C ARG A 210 0.34 12.10 22.54
N PRO A 211 -0.29 13.14 21.95
CA PRO A 211 0.22 14.49 22.08
C PRO A 211 0.39 14.78 23.59
N GLN A 212 1.58 15.18 23.97
CA GLN A 212 1.82 15.69 25.33
C GLN A 212 1.06 17.01 25.43
N ASP A 213 0.08 17.07 26.31
CA ASP A 213 -0.55 18.32 26.72
C ASP A 213 0.53 19.29 27.21
N PRO A 214 0.55 20.53 26.74
CA PRO A 214 1.46 21.52 27.26
C PRO A 214 1.04 21.79 28.72
N GLN A 215 1.89 21.33 29.65
CA GLN A 215 1.70 21.62 31.07
C GLN A 215 1.65 23.12 31.28
N GLY A 216 0.52 23.57 31.74
CA GLY A 216 0.29 24.95 32.13
C GLY A 216 1.29 25.41 33.17
N SER A 217 2.02 26.43 32.84
CA SER A 217 2.66 27.32 33.78
C SER A 217 1.58 28.16 34.45
N SER A 218 1.36 27.95 35.70
CA SER A 218 0.60 28.87 36.58
C SER A 218 1.54 29.43 37.66
N PRO A 219 1.19 30.58 38.19
CA PRO A 219 2.05 31.73 38.51
C PRO A 219 2.92 31.57 39.73
#